data_46dcabf28a6cb9c8fbe7c2336c116671
#
_entry.id   46dcabf28a6cb9c8fbe7c2336c116671
#
_cell.length_a   1.000
_cell.length_b   1.000
_cell.length_c   1.000
_cell.angle_alpha   90.00
_cell.angle_beta   90.00
_cell.angle_gamma   90.00
#
_symmetry.space_group_name_H-M   'P 1'
#
loop_
_entity.id
_entity.type
_entity.pdbx_description
1 polymer ?
#
loop_
_entity_poly.entity_id
_entity_poly.type
_entity_poly.pdbx_seq_one_letter_code
_entity_poly.pdbx_strand_id
1 'polypeptide(L)'
;MTGTPDSTSLTSLQKGLLLVSAIALAVSLFLVRNGGIAESPLDQLARRSLAPEIALSNGRPTILEFYADWCEVCQEMAPAMMTMEEAHSDELDVVLVNIDNPRWLDLTDRYDVTGIPQ
;
A
#
# COMPACT_ATOMS: atom_id res chain seq x y z
N MET A 1 1.04 -51.58 36.03
CA MET A 1 -0.25 -51.05 35.49
C MET A 1 0.10 -49.93 34.51
N THR A 2 0.31 -50.26 33.31
CA THR A 2 0.59 -49.31 32.26
C THR A 2 -0.73 -49.08 31.51
N GLY A 3 -1.41 -48.01 31.84
CA GLY A 3 -2.54 -47.53 31.06
C GLY A 3 -2.00 -46.94 29.75
N THR A 4 -2.19 -47.64 28.66
CA THR A 4 -2.07 -47.09 27.31
C THR A 4 -3.12 -45.99 27.18
N PRO A 5 -2.79 -44.80 26.70
CA PRO A 5 -3.82 -43.84 26.39
C PRO A 5 -4.65 -44.39 25.21
N ASP A 6 -5.91 -44.62 25.48
CA ASP A 6 -6.88 -44.96 24.45
C ASP A 6 -6.77 -43.96 23.32
N SER A 7 -6.40 -44.45 22.18
CA SER A 7 -6.56 -43.74 20.93
C SER A 7 -8.07 -43.53 20.75
N THR A 8 -8.53 -42.38 21.20
CA THR A 8 -9.92 -41.93 21.05
C THR A 8 -10.22 -41.93 19.56
N SER A 9 -10.95 -42.97 19.12
CA SER A 9 -11.39 -43.05 17.75
C SER A 9 -12.40 -41.91 17.53
N LEU A 10 -11.89 -40.83 16.90
CA LEU A 10 -12.68 -39.69 16.53
C LEU A 10 -13.88 -40.17 15.69
N THR A 11 -15.06 -39.78 16.07
CA THR A 11 -16.27 -40.09 15.30
C THR A 11 -16.14 -39.46 13.90
N SER A 12 -16.79 -40.05 12.91
CA SER A 12 -16.75 -39.54 11.53
C SER A 12 -17.13 -38.05 11.44
N LEU A 13 -18.02 -37.62 12.33
CA LEU A 13 -18.45 -36.21 12.46
C LEU A 13 -17.27 -35.31 12.96
N GLN A 14 -16.53 -35.75 13.97
CA GLN A 14 -15.38 -35.01 14.50
C GLN A 14 -14.24 -34.92 13.49
N LYS A 15 -13.98 -35.98 12.73
CA LYS A 15 -13.01 -35.98 11.63
C LYS A 15 -13.41 -35.00 10.53
N GLY A 16 -14.70 -34.97 10.18
CA GLY A 16 -15.23 -34.00 9.22
C GLY A 16 -15.07 -32.55 9.70
N LEU A 17 -15.36 -32.29 10.97
CA LEU A 17 -15.22 -30.94 11.58
C LEU A 17 -13.77 -30.46 11.62
N LEU A 18 -12.83 -31.36 11.96
CA LEU A 18 -11.41 -31.05 11.95
C LEU A 18 -10.87 -30.77 10.54
N LEU A 19 -11.33 -31.53 9.55
CA LEU A 19 -10.96 -31.29 8.14
C LEU A 19 -11.47 -29.94 7.64
N VAL A 20 -12.73 -29.60 7.93
CA VAL A 20 -13.32 -28.30 7.54
C VAL A 20 -12.59 -27.15 8.22
N SER A 21 -12.30 -27.28 9.52
CA SER A 21 -11.53 -26.22 10.24
C SER A 21 -10.11 -26.07 9.71
N ALA A 22 -9.43 -27.17 9.38
CA ALA A 22 -8.08 -27.13 8.80
C ALA A 22 -8.08 -26.46 7.41
N ILE A 23 -9.07 -26.79 6.57
CA ILE A 23 -9.23 -26.17 5.24
C ILE A 23 -9.56 -24.68 5.39
N ALA A 24 -10.46 -24.29 6.29
CA ALA A 24 -10.81 -22.90 6.55
C ALA A 24 -9.58 -22.11 7.01
N LEU A 25 -8.78 -22.68 7.89
CA LEU A 25 -7.55 -22.06 8.39
C LEU A 25 -6.49 -21.93 7.29
N ALA A 26 -6.32 -22.95 6.47
CA ALA A 26 -5.41 -22.93 5.32
C ALA A 26 -5.84 -21.88 4.28
N VAL A 27 -7.13 -21.78 3.97
CA VAL A 27 -7.67 -20.75 3.07
C VAL A 27 -7.50 -19.35 3.66
N SER A 28 -7.77 -19.17 4.95
CA SER A 28 -7.55 -17.88 5.62
C SER A 28 -6.07 -17.46 5.58
N LEU A 29 -5.15 -18.38 5.88
CA LEU A 29 -3.70 -18.11 5.80
C LEU A 29 -3.25 -17.83 4.36
N PHE A 30 -3.81 -18.55 3.39
CA PHE A 30 -3.53 -18.31 1.98
C PHE A 30 -4.03 -16.93 1.53
N LEU A 31 -5.24 -16.55 1.93
CA LEU A 31 -5.80 -15.23 1.63
C LEU A 31 -5.03 -14.09 2.32
N VAL A 32 -4.61 -14.29 3.58
CA VAL A 32 -3.77 -13.31 4.28
C VAL A 32 -2.38 -13.19 3.65
N ARG A 33 -1.82 -14.31 3.19
CA ARG A 33 -0.47 -14.32 2.60
C ARG A 33 -0.46 -13.80 1.15
N ASN A 34 -1.47 -14.12 0.35
CA ASN A 34 -1.57 -13.74 -1.06
C ASN A 34 -2.56 -12.61 -1.34
N GLY A 35 -3.45 -12.33 -0.39
CA GLY A 35 -4.41 -11.24 -0.41
C GLY A 35 -4.05 -10.17 0.60
N GLY A 36 -2.75 -10.01 0.88
CA GLY A 36 -2.28 -8.78 1.49
C GLY A 36 -2.91 -7.64 0.72
N ILE A 37 -3.56 -6.71 1.40
CA ILE A 37 -4.19 -5.53 0.81
C ILE A 37 -3.21 -5.05 -0.24
N ALA A 38 -3.55 -5.29 -1.51
CA ALA A 38 -2.69 -4.88 -2.61
C ALA A 38 -2.56 -3.37 -2.46
N GLU A 39 -1.38 -2.94 -2.10
CA GLU A 39 -1.11 -1.53 -1.89
C GLU A 39 -1.48 -0.79 -3.15
N SER A 40 -2.23 0.29 -3.01
CA SER A 40 -2.68 1.07 -4.15
C SER A 40 -1.48 1.63 -4.92
N PRO A 41 -1.57 1.84 -6.23
CA PRO A 41 -0.51 2.50 -6.98
C PRO A 41 -0.11 3.85 -6.39
N LEU A 42 -1.07 4.59 -5.84
CA LEU A 42 -0.82 5.87 -5.17
C LEU A 42 0.05 5.71 -3.92
N ASP A 43 -0.25 4.73 -3.07
CA ASP A 43 0.55 4.44 -1.87
C ASP A 43 1.97 4.00 -2.23
N GLN A 44 2.10 3.18 -3.28
CA GLN A 44 3.41 2.75 -3.78
C GLN A 44 4.23 3.93 -4.28
N LEU A 45 3.61 4.83 -5.04
CA LEU A 45 4.25 6.03 -5.56
C LEU A 45 4.65 6.97 -4.42
N ALA A 46 3.77 7.19 -3.44
CA ALA A 46 4.04 8.01 -2.26
C ALA A 46 5.21 7.48 -1.43
N ARG A 47 5.32 6.16 -1.28
CA ARG A 47 6.45 5.55 -0.53
C ARG A 47 7.78 5.59 -1.24
N ARG A 48 7.79 5.58 -2.58
CA ARG A 48 9.02 5.73 -3.37
C ARG A 48 9.47 7.19 -3.46
N SER A 49 8.52 8.09 -3.27
CA SER A 49 8.74 9.52 -3.37
C SER A 49 9.83 10.01 -2.43
N LEU A 50 10.72 10.82 -2.95
CA LEU A 50 11.69 11.56 -2.12
C LEU A 50 10.95 12.56 -1.22
N ALA A 51 11.59 12.91 -0.10
CA ALA A 51 11.09 14.04 0.67
C ALA A 51 11.21 15.32 -0.18
N PRO A 52 10.17 16.18 -0.19
CA PRO A 52 10.17 17.40 -1.01
C PRO A 52 11.40 18.26 -0.85
N GLU A 53 11.91 18.40 0.38
CA GLU A 53 13.11 19.20 0.65
C GLU A 53 14.36 18.65 -0.04
N ILE A 54 14.45 17.34 -0.14
CA ILE A 54 15.59 16.67 -0.82
C ILE A 54 15.46 16.87 -2.32
N ALA A 55 14.31 16.60 -2.89
CA ALA A 55 14.07 16.71 -4.32
C ALA A 55 14.25 18.16 -4.82
N LEU A 56 13.71 19.13 -4.09
CA LEU A 56 13.80 20.54 -4.46
C LEU A 56 15.21 21.15 -4.30
N SER A 57 16.11 20.45 -3.61
CA SER A 57 17.49 20.91 -3.40
C SER A 57 18.56 20.12 -4.16
N ASN A 58 18.20 19.03 -4.81
CA ASN A 58 19.17 18.15 -5.49
C ASN A 58 19.60 18.63 -6.90
N GLY A 59 18.96 19.68 -7.41
CA GLY A 59 19.26 20.23 -8.75
C GLY A 59 18.66 19.47 -9.91
N ARG A 60 17.82 18.46 -9.66
CA ARG A 60 17.08 17.72 -10.69
C ARG A 60 15.71 18.35 -10.96
N PRO A 61 15.20 18.28 -12.20
CA PRO A 61 13.81 18.60 -12.45
C PRO A 61 12.88 17.76 -11.56
N THR A 62 11.88 18.39 -10.96
CA THR A 62 10.99 17.72 -10.01
C THR A 62 9.55 18.01 -10.39
N ILE A 63 8.74 16.94 -10.49
CA ILE A 63 7.29 17.03 -10.56
C ILE A 63 6.77 16.87 -9.14
N LEU A 64 6.11 17.91 -8.62
CA LEU A 64 5.39 17.86 -7.36
C LEU A 64 3.92 17.56 -7.65
N GLU A 65 3.41 16.48 -7.08
CA GLU A 65 1.98 16.16 -7.09
C GLU A 65 1.40 16.32 -5.69
N PHE A 66 0.48 17.24 -5.55
CA PHE A 66 -0.29 17.41 -4.32
C PHE A 66 -1.50 16.49 -4.36
N TYR A 67 -1.64 15.63 -3.37
CA TYR A 67 -2.66 14.59 -3.31
C TYR A 67 -3.23 14.42 -1.89
N ALA A 68 -4.28 13.63 -1.77
CA ALA A 68 -4.76 13.06 -0.52
C ALA A 68 -5.21 11.60 -0.73
N ASP A 69 -5.21 10.81 0.32
CA ASP A 69 -5.56 9.39 0.26
C ASP A 69 -7.03 9.17 -0.17
N TRP A 70 -7.89 10.11 0.16
CA TRP A 70 -9.31 10.12 -0.22
C TRP A 70 -9.59 10.67 -1.62
N CYS A 71 -8.58 11.16 -2.34
CA CYS A 71 -8.72 11.76 -3.66
C CYS A 71 -8.85 10.66 -4.74
N GLU A 72 -10.06 10.42 -5.22
CA GLU A 72 -10.35 9.40 -6.24
C GLU A 72 -9.59 9.64 -7.55
N VAL A 73 -9.56 10.90 -8.02
CA VAL A 73 -8.84 11.27 -9.26
C VAL A 73 -7.33 11.06 -9.09
N CYS A 74 -6.76 11.33 -7.91
CA CYS A 74 -5.35 11.05 -7.62
C CYS A 74 -5.06 9.54 -7.73
N GLN A 75 -5.95 8.69 -7.22
CA GLN A 75 -5.83 7.25 -7.32
C GLN A 75 -5.92 6.74 -8.76
N GLU A 76 -6.80 7.33 -9.56
CA GLU A 76 -6.94 7.00 -10.99
C GLU A 76 -5.71 7.42 -11.80
N MET A 77 -5.06 8.52 -11.45
CA MET A 77 -3.85 9.01 -12.13
C MET A 77 -2.59 8.23 -11.73
N ALA A 78 -2.54 7.65 -10.56
CA ALA A 78 -1.34 7.05 -9.99
C ALA A 78 -0.66 6.00 -10.89
N PRO A 79 -1.36 5.10 -11.61
CA PRO A 79 -0.70 4.17 -12.53
C PRO A 79 0.04 4.85 -13.67
N ALA A 80 -0.52 5.94 -14.21
CA ALA A 80 0.13 6.72 -15.27
C ALA A 80 1.37 7.47 -14.74
N MET A 81 1.27 8.02 -13.53
CA MET A 81 2.39 8.68 -12.85
C MET A 81 3.53 7.69 -12.54
N MET A 82 3.21 6.47 -12.11
CA MET A 82 4.21 5.42 -11.91
C MET A 82 4.93 5.08 -13.21
N THR A 83 4.21 4.92 -14.30
CA THR A 83 4.79 4.65 -15.62
C THR A 83 5.71 5.78 -16.07
N MET A 84 5.30 7.02 -15.83
CA MET A 84 6.11 8.19 -16.15
C MET A 84 7.37 8.27 -15.29
N GLU A 85 7.26 8.04 -13.97
CA GLU A 85 8.39 7.99 -13.05
C GLU A 85 9.42 6.94 -13.49
N GLU A 86 8.95 5.73 -13.79
CA GLU A 86 9.81 4.63 -14.24
C GLU A 86 10.51 4.93 -15.56
N ALA A 87 9.81 5.57 -16.50
CA ALA A 87 10.36 5.91 -17.81
C ALA A 87 11.40 7.04 -17.77
N HIS A 88 11.30 7.95 -16.78
CA HIS A 88 12.12 9.16 -16.69
C HIS A 88 12.92 9.27 -15.38
N SER A 89 13.12 8.16 -14.67
CA SER A 89 13.83 8.13 -13.38
C SER A 89 15.24 8.70 -13.44
N ASP A 90 15.87 8.66 -14.61
CA ASP A 90 17.21 9.22 -14.83
C ASP A 90 17.19 10.75 -15.04
N GLU A 91 16.05 11.31 -15.42
CA GLU A 91 15.92 12.70 -15.87
C GLU A 91 15.24 13.60 -14.83
N LEU A 92 14.25 13.07 -14.12
CA LEU A 92 13.43 13.85 -13.18
C LEU A 92 13.03 13.04 -11.94
N ASP A 93 12.64 13.76 -10.92
CA ASP A 93 12.05 13.20 -9.70
C ASP A 93 10.53 13.44 -9.68
N VAL A 94 9.78 12.44 -9.26
CA VAL A 94 8.35 12.55 -8.97
C VAL A 94 8.16 12.54 -7.46
N VAL A 95 7.55 13.58 -6.94
CA VAL A 95 7.39 13.79 -5.50
C VAL A 95 5.92 13.99 -5.17
N LEU A 96 5.41 13.14 -4.29
CA LEU A 96 4.04 13.23 -3.80
C LEU A 96 3.99 13.95 -2.47
N VAL A 97 3.09 14.91 -2.38
CA VAL A 97 2.88 15.73 -1.20
C VAL A 97 1.44 15.57 -0.72
N ASN A 98 1.26 14.86 0.40
CA ASN A 98 -0.06 14.69 0.99
C ASN A 98 -0.50 15.98 1.69
N ILE A 99 -1.58 16.59 1.21
CA ILE A 99 -2.11 17.86 1.75
C ILE A 99 -2.70 17.74 3.16
N ASP A 100 -3.07 16.53 3.58
CA ASP A 100 -3.57 16.26 4.92
C ASP A 100 -2.46 16.19 5.97
N ASN A 101 -1.21 16.15 5.53
CA ASN A 101 -0.06 16.14 6.42
C ASN A 101 0.34 17.56 6.81
N PRO A 102 0.19 17.95 8.11
CA PRO A 102 0.50 19.30 8.58
C PRO A 102 1.93 19.75 8.32
N ARG A 103 2.85 18.83 8.13
CA ARG A 103 4.25 19.11 7.79
C ARG A 103 4.39 19.89 6.48
N TRP A 104 3.43 19.74 5.57
CA TRP A 104 3.51 20.30 4.23
C TRP A 104 2.65 21.56 4.02
N LEU A 105 2.08 22.12 5.09
CA LEU A 105 1.25 23.33 5.01
C LEU A 105 2.00 24.49 4.33
N ASP A 106 3.25 24.74 4.72
CA ASP A 106 4.05 25.81 4.12
C ASP A 106 4.30 25.56 2.62
N LEU A 107 4.37 24.29 2.22
CA LEU A 107 4.58 23.92 0.83
C LEU A 107 3.30 24.10 0.02
N THR A 108 2.16 23.68 0.56
CA THR A 108 0.85 23.87 -0.07
C THR A 108 0.53 25.35 -0.26
N ASP A 109 0.85 26.19 0.73
CA ASP A 109 0.69 27.63 0.66
C ASP A 109 1.64 28.26 -0.37
N ARG A 110 2.89 27.80 -0.41
CA ARG A 110 3.90 28.33 -1.37
C ARG A 110 3.52 28.10 -2.82
N TYR A 111 2.88 26.96 -3.11
CA TYR A 111 2.44 26.59 -4.47
C TYR A 111 0.99 26.93 -4.76
N ASP A 112 0.33 27.68 -3.85
CA ASP A 112 -1.07 28.13 -3.99
C ASP A 112 -2.01 26.97 -4.38
N VAL A 113 -1.91 25.86 -3.64
CA VAL A 113 -2.69 24.65 -3.90
C VAL A 113 -4.14 24.88 -3.54
N THR A 114 -5.00 25.01 -4.55
CA THR A 114 -6.42 25.28 -4.39
C THR A 114 -7.31 24.08 -4.67
N GLY A 115 -6.74 23.01 -5.17
CA GLY A 115 -7.45 21.77 -5.46
C GLY A 115 -6.47 20.63 -5.72
N ILE A 116 -6.94 19.40 -5.67
CA ILE A 116 -6.15 18.20 -5.94
C ILE A 116 -6.86 17.31 -6.96
N PRO A 117 -6.10 16.57 -7.79
CA PRO A 117 -4.62 16.63 -7.91
C PRO A 117 -4.12 17.94 -8.52
N GLN A 118 -2.94 18.39 -8.09
CA GLN A 118 -2.27 19.58 -8.63
C GLN A 118 -0.78 19.33 -8.73
#